data_468ed539791fb5aa072801f5696be2a0
#
_entry.id   468ed539791fb5aa072801f5696be2a0
#
_cell.length_a   1.000
_cell.length_b   1.000
_cell.length_c   1.000
_cell.angle_alpha   90.00
_cell.angle_beta   90.00
_cell.angle_gamma   90.00
#
_symmetry.space_group_name_H-M   'P 1'
#
loop_
_entity.id
_entity.type
_entity.pdbx_description
1 polymer ?
#
loop_
_entity_poly.entity_id
_entity_poly.type
_entity_poly.pdbx_seq_one_letter_code
_entity_poly.pdbx_strand_id
1 'polypeptide(L)'
;MPRIIKSGLIQMSLPKTEGEGTIAEIKEAMVQKHIPLIEEAGEKGVQILCFQEIFNTPYFCPGQDKAWYESAESVPGPTIERMQAYAKKYNMVIIVPVYEKEQAGVLYNTAAVIDADGTYLGKYRKNHIPHTSGFWEKFFFKPGNLGYPVFQTQYAKVGVYICYNRHFPDGARCLGLNGAEIVYNPSATVAGLSQYLWKLEQPAHAAANGYFMGCINRVGEEKPWNLGKFYGSSYFVDPRGQIFAQASEDNDELLIADFDLDMIEQVRSVWQFFRDRRPETYGKLVEF
;
A
#
# COMPACT_ATOMS: atom_id res chain seq x y z
N MET A 1 -25.63 9.02 -12.62
CA MET A 1 -25.53 7.65 -12.02
C MET A 1 -24.44 7.72 -10.98
N PRO A 2 -24.59 7.09 -9.81
CA PRO A 2 -23.57 7.08 -8.79
C PRO A 2 -22.25 6.48 -9.32
N ARG A 3 -21.13 7.03 -8.90
CA ARG A 3 -19.77 6.56 -9.26
C ARG A 3 -19.35 5.44 -8.32
N ILE A 4 -19.97 4.26 -8.46
CA ILE A 4 -19.62 3.10 -7.64
C ILE A 4 -18.44 2.36 -8.26
N ILE A 5 -17.41 2.11 -7.47
CA ILE A 5 -16.28 1.28 -7.85
C ILE A 5 -16.09 0.13 -6.85
N LYS A 6 -15.64 -1.02 -7.33
CA LYS A 6 -15.31 -2.18 -6.52
C LYS A 6 -13.81 -2.24 -6.27
N SER A 7 -13.40 -2.16 -5.00
CA SER A 7 -12.00 -2.24 -4.59
C SER A 7 -11.70 -3.55 -3.88
N GLY A 8 -10.47 -4.06 -4.07
CA GLY A 8 -9.96 -5.28 -3.44
C GLY A 8 -8.64 -5.06 -2.72
N LEU A 9 -8.44 -5.76 -1.59
CA LEU A 9 -7.18 -5.84 -0.87
C LEU A 9 -6.81 -7.32 -0.70
N ILE A 10 -5.57 -7.69 -1.02
CA ILE A 10 -5.06 -9.02 -0.71
C ILE A 10 -4.12 -8.93 0.47
N GLN A 11 -4.52 -9.53 1.61
CA GLN A 11 -3.61 -9.83 2.71
C GLN A 11 -3.15 -11.28 2.62
N MET A 12 -1.84 -11.51 2.81
CA MET A 12 -1.25 -12.81 2.56
C MET A 12 -0.14 -13.14 3.57
N SER A 13 -0.08 -14.39 3.99
CA SER A 13 1.02 -14.96 4.75
C SER A 13 2.15 -15.43 3.83
N LEU A 14 3.36 -15.50 4.38
CA LEU A 14 4.53 -15.98 3.66
C LEU A 14 4.42 -17.50 3.39
N PRO A 15 4.53 -17.96 2.12
CA PRO A 15 4.47 -19.39 1.80
C PRO A 15 5.82 -20.11 1.99
N LYS A 16 6.93 -19.38 1.92
CA LYS A 16 8.29 -19.91 1.95
C LYS A 16 9.23 -18.87 2.55
N THR A 17 10.00 -19.25 3.54
CA THR A 17 10.84 -18.32 4.31
C THR A 17 12.35 -18.52 4.00
N GLU A 18 13.17 -17.68 4.64
CA GLU A 18 14.62 -17.78 4.56
C GLU A 18 15.12 -19.19 4.95
N GLY A 19 16.06 -19.72 4.17
CA GLY A 19 16.57 -21.10 4.33
C GLY A 19 15.74 -22.19 3.65
N GLU A 20 14.54 -21.88 3.14
CA GLU A 20 13.69 -22.83 2.41
C GLU A 20 13.87 -22.78 0.89
N GLY A 21 14.84 -22.01 0.41
CA GLY A 21 15.21 -21.88 -0.98
C GLY A 21 16.04 -20.64 -1.26
N THR A 22 16.35 -20.41 -2.54
CA THR A 22 16.98 -19.18 -3.01
C THR A 22 16.02 -18.00 -2.91
N ILE A 23 16.54 -16.79 -2.89
CA ILE A 23 15.74 -15.55 -2.89
C ILE A 23 14.77 -15.52 -4.09
N ALA A 24 15.21 -15.97 -5.25
CA ALA A 24 14.37 -16.04 -6.44
C ALA A 24 13.19 -17.04 -6.27
N GLU A 25 13.44 -18.20 -5.68
CA GLU A 25 12.39 -19.19 -5.39
C GLU A 25 11.40 -18.71 -4.33
N ILE A 26 11.86 -17.99 -3.31
CA ILE A 26 11.00 -17.38 -2.29
C ILE A 26 10.09 -16.31 -2.95
N LYS A 27 10.66 -15.43 -3.77
CA LYS A 27 9.91 -14.44 -4.54
C LYS A 27 8.85 -15.07 -5.42
N GLU A 28 9.23 -16.07 -6.20
CA GLU A 28 8.31 -16.76 -7.09
C GLU A 28 7.19 -17.46 -6.31
N ALA A 29 7.50 -18.13 -5.21
CA ALA A 29 6.50 -18.77 -4.36
C ALA A 29 5.46 -17.75 -3.83
N MET A 30 5.92 -16.55 -3.45
CA MET A 30 5.03 -15.50 -2.97
C MET A 30 4.14 -14.94 -4.08
N VAL A 31 4.69 -14.72 -5.27
CA VAL A 31 3.90 -14.29 -6.44
C VAL A 31 2.89 -15.38 -6.82
N GLN A 32 3.30 -16.64 -6.88
CA GLN A 32 2.40 -17.76 -7.21
C GLN A 32 1.25 -17.88 -6.21
N LYS A 33 1.51 -17.65 -4.93
CA LYS A 33 0.46 -17.70 -3.89
C LYS A 33 -0.58 -16.59 -4.05
N HIS A 34 -0.20 -15.42 -4.60
CA HIS A 34 -1.13 -14.31 -4.85
C HIS A 34 -2.03 -14.56 -6.08
N ILE A 35 -1.56 -15.30 -7.09
CA ILE A 35 -2.26 -15.46 -8.37
C ILE A 35 -3.72 -15.91 -8.20
N PRO A 36 -4.06 -16.93 -7.42
CA PRO A 36 -5.45 -17.37 -7.26
C PRO A 36 -6.36 -16.24 -6.76
N LEU A 37 -5.89 -15.41 -5.82
CA LEU A 37 -6.68 -14.28 -5.29
C LEU A 37 -6.74 -13.11 -6.28
N ILE A 38 -5.72 -12.91 -7.12
CA ILE A 38 -5.75 -11.93 -8.21
C ILE A 38 -6.79 -12.34 -9.25
N GLU A 39 -6.84 -13.62 -9.61
CA GLU A 39 -7.81 -14.17 -10.55
C GLU A 39 -9.23 -14.10 -9.99
N GLU A 40 -9.40 -14.48 -8.72
CA GLU A 40 -10.68 -14.34 -8.00
C GLU A 40 -11.16 -12.89 -7.97
N ALA A 41 -10.26 -11.92 -7.71
CA ALA A 41 -10.58 -10.50 -7.74
C ALA A 41 -11.09 -10.07 -9.12
N GLY A 42 -10.41 -10.51 -10.18
CA GLY A 42 -10.80 -10.24 -11.55
C GLY A 42 -12.17 -10.84 -11.91
N GLU A 43 -12.42 -12.10 -11.54
CA GLU A 43 -13.70 -12.79 -11.76
C GLU A 43 -14.86 -12.15 -10.98
N LYS A 44 -14.59 -11.59 -9.79
CA LYS A 44 -15.57 -10.85 -9.00
C LYS A 44 -15.75 -9.39 -9.44
N GLY A 45 -15.05 -8.98 -10.51
CA GLY A 45 -15.17 -7.64 -11.09
C GLY A 45 -14.55 -6.55 -10.24
N VAL A 46 -13.50 -6.86 -9.48
CA VAL A 46 -12.69 -5.83 -8.78
C VAL A 46 -12.09 -4.89 -9.81
N GLN A 47 -12.23 -3.60 -9.59
CA GLN A 47 -11.74 -2.56 -10.48
C GLN A 47 -10.41 -1.97 -10.05
N ILE A 48 -10.13 -1.94 -8.73
CA ILE A 48 -8.84 -1.52 -8.18
C ILE A 48 -8.41 -2.52 -7.11
N LEU A 49 -7.23 -3.12 -7.29
CA LEU A 49 -6.65 -4.12 -6.40
C LEU A 49 -5.33 -3.61 -5.83
N CYS A 50 -5.09 -3.82 -4.53
CA CYS A 50 -3.82 -3.49 -3.89
C CYS A 50 -3.28 -4.66 -3.07
N PHE A 51 -1.95 -4.88 -3.16
CA PHE A 51 -1.23 -5.88 -2.37
C PHE A 51 -0.58 -5.25 -1.14
N GLN A 52 -0.10 -6.09 -0.22
CA GLN A 52 0.67 -5.68 0.96
C GLN A 52 2.06 -5.14 0.60
N GLU A 53 2.71 -4.45 1.52
CA GLU A 53 4.06 -3.87 1.36
C GLU A 53 5.08 -4.93 0.95
N ILE A 54 5.96 -4.62 -0.06
CA ILE A 54 6.95 -5.55 -0.64
C ILE A 54 6.40 -6.98 -0.81
N PHE A 55 5.24 -7.07 -1.50
CA PHE A 55 4.38 -8.26 -1.48
C PHE A 55 5.06 -9.55 -1.95
N ASN A 56 6.06 -9.44 -2.81
CA ASN A 56 6.74 -10.58 -3.44
C ASN A 56 7.96 -11.08 -2.64
N THR A 57 8.19 -10.58 -1.41
CA THR A 57 9.28 -11.03 -0.52
C THR A 57 8.78 -11.21 0.91
N PRO A 58 9.51 -11.94 1.77
CA PRO A 58 9.34 -11.80 3.21
C PRO A 58 9.61 -10.35 3.65
N TYR A 59 9.16 -10.00 4.84
CA TYR A 59 9.59 -8.75 5.47
C TYR A 59 10.96 -8.96 6.13
N PHE A 60 12.02 -8.85 5.32
CA PHE A 60 13.41 -9.16 5.71
C PHE A 60 14.08 -8.09 6.60
N CYS A 61 13.41 -6.98 6.86
CA CYS A 61 13.98 -5.84 7.59
C CYS A 61 14.26 -6.04 9.09
N PRO A 62 13.82 -7.11 9.77
CA PRO A 62 14.32 -7.41 11.12
C PRO A 62 15.80 -7.79 11.16
N GLY A 63 16.36 -8.29 10.05
CA GLY A 63 17.80 -8.50 9.84
C GLY A 63 18.45 -7.33 9.10
N GLN A 64 19.79 -7.40 8.98
CA GLN A 64 20.61 -6.49 8.17
C GLN A 64 21.50 -7.31 7.22
N ASP A 65 20.89 -8.34 6.60
CA ASP A 65 21.62 -9.19 5.67
C ASP A 65 21.58 -8.61 4.25
N LYS A 66 22.78 -8.35 3.71
CA LYS A 66 22.97 -7.84 2.34
C LYS A 66 22.51 -8.80 1.25
N ALA A 67 22.34 -10.10 1.54
CA ALA A 67 21.81 -11.04 0.58
C ALA A 67 20.46 -10.60 0.03
N TRP A 68 19.63 -9.96 0.85
CA TRP A 68 18.31 -9.46 0.43
C TRP A 68 18.35 -8.32 -0.58
N TYR A 69 19.51 -7.68 -0.83
CA TYR A 69 19.65 -6.72 -1.93
C TYR A 69 19.41 -7.37 -3.31
N GLU A 70 19.62 -8.69 -3.43
CA GLU A 70 19.36 -9.45 -4.65
C GLU A 70 17.87 -9.59 -4.96
N SER A 71 16.99 -9.39 -3.95
CA SER A 71 15.54 -9.42 -4.16
C SER A 71 15.00 -8.19 -4.88
N ALA A 72 15.78 -7.10 -4.92
CA ALA A 72 15.37 -5.85 -5.57
C ALA A 72 15.37 -5.98 -7.10
N GLU A 73 14.39 -5.35 -7.74
CA GLU A 73 14.22 -5.35 -9.19
C GLU A 73 13.98 -3.93 -9.74
N SER A 74 14.19 -3.72 -11.03
CA SER A 74 13.81 -2.47 -11.69
C SER A 74 12.29 -2.25 -11.62
N VAL A 75 11.85 -0.98 -11.65
CA VAL A 75 10.42 -0.62 -11.72
C VAL A 75 10.21 0.38 -12.86
N PRO A 76 9.54 -0.03 -13.99
CA PRO A 76 8.99 -1.37 -14.23
C PRO A 76 10.08 -2.45 -14.37
N GLY A 77 9.68 -3.71 -14.12
CA GLY A 77 10.53 -4.89 -14.17
C GLY A 77 9.68 -6.16 -14.14
N PRO A 78 10.30 -7.36 -13.99
CA PRO A 78 9.60 -8.64 -14.23
C PRO A 78 8.30 -8.82 -13.45
N THR A 79 8.27 -8.42 -12.17
CA THR A 79 7.05 -8.50 -11.37
C THR A 79 5.98 -7.55 -11.88
N ILE A 80 6.37 -6.31 -12.24
CA ILE A 80 5.42 -5.31 -12.75
C ILE A 80 4.87 -5.75 -14.11
N GLU A 81 5.73 -6.22 -15.02
CA GLU A 81 5.32 -6.72 -16.35
C GLU A 81 4.32 -7.88 -16.23
N ARG A 82 4.53 -8.78 -15.25
CA ARG A 82 3.59 -9.86 -14.97
C ARG A 82 2.24 -9.33 -14.48
N MET A 83 2.23 -8.33 -13.59
CA MET A 83 1.00 -7.72 -13.09
C MET A 83 0.29 -6.87 -14.16
N GLN A 84 1.01 -6.27 -15.11
CA GLN A 84 0.42 -5.59 -16.27
C GLN A 84 -0.43 -6.55 -17.12
N ALA A 85 0.00 -7.81 -17.28
CA ALA A 85 -0.78 -8.83 -17.98
C ALA A 85 -2.10 -9.14 -17.26
N TYR A 86 -2.10 -9.26 -15.92
CA TYR A 86 -3.31 -9.46 -15.12
C TYR A 86 -4.21 -8.22 -15.11
N ALA A 87 -3.65 -7.02 -14.99
CA ALA A 87 -4.39 -5.76 -15.08
C ALA A 87 -5.19 -5.69 -16.39
N LYS A 88 -4.53 -5.92 -17.51
CA LYS A 88 -5.14 -5.96 -18.85
C LYS A 88 -6.16 -7.09 -18.99
N LYS A 89 -5.85 -8.31 -18.53
CA LYS A 89 -6.73 -9.48 -18.60
C LYS A 89 -8.07 -9.24 -17.94
N TYR A 90 -8.06 -8.58 -16.77
CA TYR A 90 -9.26 -8.40 -15.96
C TYR A 90 -9.81 -6.97 -15.98
N ASN A 91 -9.26 -6.08 -16.81
CA ASN A 91 -9.61 -4.65 -16.83
C ASN A 91 -9.58 -4.05 -15.42
N MET A 92 -8.49 -4.29 -14.69
CA MET A 92 -8.33 -4.01 -13.25
C MET A 92 -7.06 -3.19 -13.00
N VAL A 93 -7.19 -2.05 -12.33
CA VAL A 93 -6.04 -1.29 -11.81
C VAL A 93 -5.34 -2.11 -10.72
N ILE A 94 -4.02 -2.21 -10.77
CA ILE A 94 -3.26 -2.95 -9.76
C ILE A 94 -2.18 -2.07 -9.14
N ILE A 95 -2.17 -1.99 -7.82
CA ILE A 95 -1.13 -1.34 -7.02
C ILE A 95 -0.18 -2.42 -6.52
N VAL A 96 1.09 -2.35 -6.94
CA VAL A 96 2.09 -3.42 -6.79
C VAL A 96 3.27 -2.93 -5.95
N PRO A 97 3.27 -3.16 -4.63
CA PRO A 97 4.40 -2.79 -3.75
C PRO A 97 5.55 -3.78 -3.88
N VAL A 98 6.74 -3.30 -4.23
CA VAL A 98 7.96 -4.11 -4.45
C VAL A 98 9.20 -3.44 -3.90
N TYR A 99 10.30 -4.21 -3.77
CA TYR A 99 11.63 -3.70 -3.51
C TYR A 99 12.27 -3.27 -4.84
N GLU A 100 12.47 -1.95 -4.99
CA GLU A 100 12.98 -1.35 -6.22
C GLU A 100 14.50 -1.20 -6.21
N LYS A 101 15.13 -1.56 -7.32
CA LYS A 101 16.51 -1.20 -7.65
C LYS A 101 16.51 -0.16 -8.76
N GLU A 102 16.81 1.10 -8.42
CA GLU A 102 16.96 2.16 -9.42
C GLU A 102 18.31 2.09 -10.12
N GLN A 103 19.35 1.87 -9.33
CA GLN A 103 20.73 1.62 -9.80
C GLN A 103 21.51 0.87 -8.73
N ALA A 104 22.76 0.52 -9.02
CA ALA A 104 23.63 -0.13 -8.04
C ALA A 104 23.77 0.72 -6.78
N GLY A 105 23.41 0.14 -5.63
CA GLY A 105 23.46 0.81 -4.31
C GLY A 105 22.34 1.81 -4.04
N VAL A 106 21.35 1.98 -4.92
CA VAL A 106 20.21 2.89 -4.73
C VAL A 106 18.92 2.10 -4.83
N LEU A 107 18.35 1.80 -3.67
CA LEU A 107 17.22 0.91 -3.51
C LEU A 107 16.08 1.63 -2.76
N TYR A 108 14.83 1.31 -3.12
CA TYR A 108 13.64 1.93 -2.54
C TYR A 108 12.55 0.90 -2.20
N ASN A 109 11.75 1.23 -1.21
CA ASN A 109 10.46 0.60 -0.98
C ASN A 109 9.43 1.35 -1.85
N THR A 110 8.87 0.67 -2.84
CA THR A 110 8.16 1.30 -3.96
C THR A 110 6.82 0.60 -4.23
N ALA A 111 5.80 1.37 -4.59
CA ALA A 111 4.57 0.84 -5.13
C ALA A 111 4.36 1.35 -6.55
N ALA A 112 4.31 0.44 -7.51
CA ALA A 112 3.95 0.73 -8.88
C ALA A 112 2.43 0.79 -9.03
N VAL A 113 1.92 1.67 -9.90
CA VAL A 113 0.50 1.76 -10.26
C VAL A 113 0.35 1.40 -11.72
N ILE A 114 -0.50 0.41 -11.99
CA ILE A 114 -0.80 -0.12 -13.32
C ILE A 114 -2.27 0.16 -13.60
N ASP A 115 -2.57 0.76 -14.74
CA ASP A 115 -3.97 1.02 -15.15
C ASP A 115 -4.66 -0.25 -15.66
N ALA A 116 -5.96 -0.18 -15.78
CA ALA A 116 -6.83 -1.30 -16.16
C ALA A 116 -6.53 -1.88 -17.56
N ASP A 117 -5.96 -1.09 -18.45
CA ASP A 117 -5.50 -1.56 -19.78
C ASP A 117 -4.11 -2.23 -19.76
N GLY A 118 -3.46 -2.27 -18.59
CA GLY A 118 -2.10 -2.77 -18.38
C GLY A 118 -1.02 -1.70 -18.52
N THR A 119 -1.37 -0.43 -18.74
CA THR A 119 -0.40 0.66 -18.83
C THR A 119 0.24 0.94 -17.46
N TYR A 120 1.57 0.99 -17.40
CA TYR A 120 2.29 1.46 -16.20
C TYR A 120 2.16 2.99 -16.10
N LEU A 121 1.48 3.48 -15.05
CA LEU A 121 1.23 4.91 -14.84
C LEU A 121 2.36 5.61 -14.09
N GLY A 122 3.17 4.86 -13.36
CA GLY A 122 4.23 5.40 -12.51
C GLY A 122 4.32 4.72 -11.16
N LYS A 123 5.04 5.35 -10.23
CA LYS A 123 5.33 4.75 -8.92
C LYS A 123 5.38 5.78 -7.80
N TYR A 124 5.09 5.33 -6.59
CA TYR A 124 5.36 6.03 -5.34
C TYR A 124 6.52 5.35 -4.62
N ARG A 125 7.47 6.12 -4.08
CA ARG A 125 8.55 5.66 -3.21
C ARG A 125 8.28 6.08 -1.78
N LYS A 126 8.36 5.15 -0.83
CA LYS A 126 8.15 5.40 0.61
C LYS A 126 9.03 6.54 1.10
N ASN A 127 8.42 7.65 1.53
CA ASN A 127 9.17 8.86 1.91
C ASN A 127 9.81 8.73 3.30
N HIS A 128 9.07 8.21 4.28
CA HIS A 128 9.57 8.05 5.65
C HIS A 128 9.96 6.60 5.89
N ILE A 129 11.22 6.38 6.23
CA ILE A 129 11.80 5.06 6.42
C ILE A 129 12.07 4.85 7.91
N PRO A 130 11.42 3.86 8.57
CA PRO A 130 11.68 3.57 9.98
C PRO A 130 13.08 3.03 10.20
N HIS A 131 13.58 3.23 11.42
CA HIS A 131 14.84 2.67 11.88
C HIS A 131 14.77 2.40 13.38
N THR A 132 14.14 1.31 13.75
CA THR A 132 13.99 0.87 15.13
C THR A 132 14.12 -0.65 15.21
N SER A 133 14.21 -1.20 16.41
CA SER A 133 14.35 -2.64 16.63
C SER A 133 13.29 -3.43 15.85
N GLY A 134 13.74 -4.38 15.03
CA GLY A 134 12.89 -5.18 14.15
C GLY A 134 12.48 -4.51 12.83
N PHE A 135 12.72 -3.19 12.68
CA PHE A 135 12.40 -2.41 11.49
C PHE A 135 13.61 -1.62 11.00
N TRP A 136 14.69 -2.34 10.66
CA TRP A 136 15.96 -1.74 10.19
C TRP A 136 15.90 -1.34 8.71
N GLU A 137 14.79 -0.72 8.31
CA GLU A 137 14.51 -0.40 6.90
C GLU A 137 15.53 0.56 6.28
N LYS A 138 16.15 1.47 7.04
CA LYS A 138 17.20 2.36 6.51
C LYS A 138 18.46 1.63 6.04
N PHE A 139 18.66 0.36 6.43
CA PHE A 139 19.72 -0.48 5.89
C PHE A 139 19.43 -0.85 4.42
N PHE A 140 18.17 -0.99 4.05
CA PHE A 140 17.72 -1.46 2.73
C PHE A 140 17.23 -0.35 1.82
N PHE A 141 16.54 0.65 2.35
CA PHE A 141 15.79 1.62 1.57
C PHE A 141 16.29 3.04 1.78
N LYS A 142 16.50 3.73 0.65
CA LYS A 142 16.65 5.18 0.63
C LYS A 142 15.27 5.84 0.79
N PRO A 143 15.15 6.99 1.49
CA PRO A 143 13.93 7.80 1.49
C PRO A 143 13.46 8.15 0.07
N GLY A 144 12.15 8.09 -0.15
CA GLY A 144 11.54 8.43 -1.43
C GLY A 144 11.82 9.87 -1.87
N ASN A 145 11.86 10.09 -3.18
CA ASN A 145 12.21 11.36 -3.80
C ASN A 145 11.21 11.81 -4.90
N LEU A 146 10.02 11.21 -4.92
CA LEU A 146 8.98 11.49 -5.91
C LEU A 146 7.82 12.32 -5.34
N GLY A 147 7.94 12.77 -4.07
CA GLY A 147 6.85 13.46 -3.40
C GLY A 147 5.64 12.55 -3.17
N TYR A 148 4.46 13.08 -3.39
CA TYR A 148 3.16 12.41 -3.17
C TYR A 148 2.33 12.40 -4.46
N PRO A 149 2.73 11.62 -5.47
CA PRO A 149 2.00 11.56 -6.73
C PRO A 149 0.60 10.96 -6.54
N VAL A 150 -0.34 11.47 -7.33
CA VAL A 150 -1.69 10.92 -7.48
C VAL A 150 -1.85 10.49 -8.93
N PHE A 151 -2.24 9.25 -9.15
CA PHE A 151 -2.36 8.64 -10.45
C PHE A 151 -3.80 8.69 -10.94
N GLN A 152 -4.01 9.29 -12.11
CA GLN A 152 -5.29 9.23 -12.79
C GLN A 152 -5.43 7.86 -13.44
N THR A 153 -6.27 7.00 -12.86
CA THR A 153 -6.59 5.69 -13.40
C THR A 153 -7.93 5.72 -14.16
N GLN A 154 -8.25 4.62 -14.83
CA GLN A 154 -9.54 4.48 -15.50
C GLN A 154 -10.73 4.70 -14.56
N TYR A 155 -10.60 4.37 -13.26
CA TYR A 155 -11.74 4.34 -12.34
C TYR A 155 -11.73 5.46 -11.31
N ALA A 156 -10.56 5.86 -10.81
CA ALA A 156 -10.43 6.87 -9.76
C ALA A 156 -9.03 7.50 -9.75
N LYS A 157 -8.89 8.60 -9.01
CA LYS A 157 -7.59 9.20 -8.68
C LYS A 157 -7.00 8.51 -7.46
N VAL A 158 -5.90 7.78 -7.66
CA VAL A 158 -5.31 6.91 -6.64
C VAL A 158 -4.00 7.48 -6.12
N GLY A 159 -3.90 7.57 -4.79
CA GLY A 159 -2.65 7.83 -4.07
C GLY A 159 -2.15 6.58 -3.36
N VAL A 160 -0.85 6.53 -3.09
CA VAL A 160 -0.23 5.45 -2.29
C VAL A 160 0.54 6.07 -1.14
N TYR A 161 0.44 5.43 0.05
CA TYR A 161 1.05 5.92 1.28
C TYR A 161 1.54 4.74 2.12
N ILE A 162 2.78 4.29 1.88
CA ILE A 162 3.29 2.99 2.36
C ILE A 162 3.54 3.00 3.86
N CYS A 163 2.92 2.08 4.59
CA CYS A 163 3.18 1.60 5.95
C CYS A 163 3.48 2.74 6.96
N TYR A 164 4.75 2.91 7.34
CA TYR A 164 5.24 3.92 8.30
C TYR A 164 4.84 5.35 7.94
N ASN A 165 4.57 5.64 6.67
CA ASN A 165 4.08 6.95 6.24
C ASN A 165 2.79 7.34 6.98
N ARG A 166 1.95 6.39 7.41
CA ARG A 166 0.68 6.67 8.13
C ARG A 166 0.86 7.52 9.40
N HIS A 167 2.05 7.47 10.02
CA HIS A 167 2.36 8.26 11.22
C HIS A 167 2.56 9.76 10.92
N PHE A 168 2.61 10.16 9.65
CA PHE A 168 2.89 11.53 9.20
C PHE A 168 1.68 12.14 8.50
N PRO A 169 0.84 12.94 9.19
CA PRO A 169 -0.37 13.50 8.61
C PRO A 169 -0.12 14.44 7.44
N ASP A 170 1.08 15.01 7.34
CA ASP A 170 1.47 15.96 6.29
C ASP A 170 1.42 15.32 4.90
N GLY A 171 1.96 14.12 4.75
CA GLY A 171 1.93 13.40 3.48
C GLY A 171 0.51 12.96 3.10
N ALA A 172 -0.30 12.55 4.06
CA ALA A 172 -1.72 12.24 3.84
C ALA A 172 -2.47 13.49 3.33
N ARG A 173 -2.16 14.66 3.90
CA ARG A 173 -2.69 15.94 3.43
C ARG A 173 -2.21 16.30 2.02
N CYS A 174 -0.93 16.06 1.70
CA CYS A 174 -0.41 16.28 0.36
C CYS A 174 -1.14 15.44 -0.70
N LEU A 175 -1.40 14.16 -0.43
CA LEU A 175 -2.18 13.31 -1.32
C LEU A 175 -3.61 13.87 -1.53
N GLY A 176 -4.26 14.32 -0.45
CA GLY A 176 -5.58 14.95 -0.55
C GLY A 176 -5.57 16.25 -1.38
N LEU A 177 -4.55 17.10 -1.21
CA LEU A 177 -4.37 18.33 -1.99
C LEU A 177 -4.06 18.05 -3.46
N ASN A 178 -3.35 16.96 -3.75
CA ASN A 178 -3.08 16.50 -5.12
C ASN A 178 -4.30 15.80 -5.75
N GLY A 179 -5.43 15.73 -5.02
CA GLY A 179 -6.72 15.30 -5.55
C GLY A 179 -6.99 13.81 -5.44
N ALA A 180 -6.31 13.09 -4.56
CA ALA A 180 -6.61 11.67 -4.33
C ALA A 180 -8.08 11.49 -3.93
N GLU A 181 -8.74 10.52 -4.57
CA GLU A 181 -10.08 10.04 -4.21
C GLU A 181 -9.98 8.80 -3.32
N ILE A 182 -8.96 7.96 -3.57
CA ILE A 182 -8.64 6.78 -2.77
C ILE A 182 -7.15 6.78 -2.48
N VAL A 183 -6.78 6.52 -1.23
CA VAL A 183 -5.38 6.32 -0.81
C VAL A 183 -5.19 4.90 -0.30
N TYR A 184 -4.24 4.16 -0.85
CA TYR A 184 -3.88 2.83 -0.38
C TYR A 184 -2.65 2.88 0.52
N ASN A 185 -2.73 2.16 1.65
CA ASN A 185 -1.63 2.03 2.61
C ASN A 185 -1.17 0.57 2.71
N PRO A 186 -0.36 0.09 1.74
CA PRO A 186 0.29 -1.21 1.87
C PRO A 186 1.27 -1.22 3.03
N SER A 187 1.16 -2.24 3.90
CA SER A 187 1.90 -2.31 5.17
C SER A 187 2.43 -3.70 5.47
N ALA A 188 3.42 -3.71 6.37
CA ALA A 188 3.95 -4.89 7.06
C ALA A 188 4.12 -4.50 8.54
N THR A 189 3.06 -4.67 9.33
CA THR A 189 3.04 -4.25 10.74
C THR A 189 2.60 -5.38 11.66
N VAL A 190 3.32 -5.54 12.77
CA VAL A 190 3.14 -6.64 13.72
C VAL A 190 2.40 -6.20 14.98
N ALA A 191 1.83 -7.18 15.68
CA ALA A 191 1.17 -6.97 16.96
C ALA A 191 2.12 -6.33 17.99
N GLY A 192 1.56 -5.53 18.90
CA GLY A 192 2.31 -4.88 19.97
C GLY A 192 2.23 -3.35 19.93
N LEU A 193 3.38 -2.68 20.02
CA LEU A 193 3.50 -1.25 20.35
C LEU A 193 2.64 -0.32 19.49
N SER A 194 2.55 -0.54 18.17
CA SER A 194 1.83 0.36 17.26
C SER A 194 0.49 -0.18 16.75
N GLN A 195 0.03 -1.34 17.23
CA GLN A 195 -1.19 -1.97 16.72
C GLN A 195 -2.44 -1.10 16.90
N TYR A 196 -2.54 -0.37 18.01
CA TYR A 196 -3.67 0.53 18.27
C TYR A 196 -3.73 1.69 17.26
N LEU A 197 -2.57 2.13 16.72
CA LEU A 197 -2.49 3.19 15.72
C LEU A 197 -3.06 2.76 14.37
N TRP A 198 -3.11 1.44 14.10
CA TRP A 198 -3.63 0.90 12.84
C TRP A 198 -5.07 1.35 12.55
N LYS A 199 -5.93 1.35 13.59
CA LYS A 199 -7.33 1.78 13.48
C LYS A 199 -7.56 3.23 13.93
N LEU A 200 -6.52 3.98 14.28
CA LEU A 200 -6.64 5.38 14.71
C LEU A 200 -6.22 6.35 13.60
N GLU A 201 -5.03 6.17 13.06
CA GLU A 201 -4.40 7.16 12.18
C GLU A 201 -5.04 7.22 10.80
N GLN A 202 -5.30 6.08 10.19
CA GLN A 202 -5.81 6.02 8.82
C GLN A 202 -7.28 6.47 8.72
N PRO A 203 -8.18 6.10 9.64
CA PRO A 203 -9.50 6.73 9.73
C PRO A 203 -9.44 8.26 9.94
N ALA A 204 -8.49 8.73 10.76
CA ALA A 204 -8.29 10.18 10.93
C ALA A 204 -7.82 10.85 9.63
N HIS A 205 -6.93 10.22 8.86
CA HIS A 205 -6.52 10.73 7.54
C HIS A 205 -7.67 10.76 6.55
N ALA A 206 -8.47 9.69 6.48
CA ALA A 206 -9.65 9.62 5.62
C ALA A 206 -10.63 10.77 5.94
N ALA A 207 -10.99 10.94 7.20
CA ALA A 207 -11.89 12.00 7.65
C ALA A 207 -11.32 13.41 7.39
N ALA A 208 -10.06 13.65 7.76
CA ALA A 208 -9.42 14.95 7.60
C ALA A 208 -9.28 15.42 6.14
N ASN A 209 -9.23 14.46 5.20
CA ASN A 209 -9.07 14.73 3.78
C ASN A 209 -10.31 14.42 2.94
N GLY A 210 -11.35 13.82 3.53
CA GLY A 210 -12.57 13.45 2.84
C GLY A 210 -12.33 12.56 1.63
N TYR A 211 -11.47 11.51 1.76
CA TYR A 211 -11.19 10.51 0.75
C TYR A 211 -11.34 9.08 1.31
N PHE A 212 -11.43 8.08 0.46
CA PHE A 212 -11.41 6.68 0.88
C PHE A 212 -9.99 6.21 1.19
N MET A 213 -9.85 5.21 2.09
CA MET A 213 -8.58 4.50 2.27
C MET A 213 -8.76 2.99 2.19
N GLY A 214 -7.78 2.33 1.56
CA GLY A 214 -7.57 0.89 1.62
C GLY A 214 -6.28 0.59 2.37
N CYS A 215 -6.39 -0.12 3.49
CA CYS A 215 -5.29 -0.38 4.42
C CYS A 215 -4.99 -1.86 4.43
N ILE A 216 -3.82 -2.26 3.90
CA ILE A 216 -3.46 -3.66 3.69
C ILE A 216 -2.29 -4.03 4.60
N ASN A 217 -2.42 -5.15 5.33
CA ASN A 217 -1.36 -5.71 6.14
C ASN A 217 -1.04 -7.14 5.70
N ARG A 218 0.10 -7.65 6.15
CA ARG A 218 0.45 -9.07 6.12
C ARG A 218 -0.29 -9.82 7.22
N VAL A 219 -0.29 -11.16 7.14
CA VAL A 219 -0.84 -12.06 8.16
C VAL A 219 0.16 -13.16 8.49
N GLY A 220 0.12 -13.67 9.73
CA GLY A 220 0.95 -14.78 10.18
C GLY A 220 2.32 -14.37 10.72
N GLU A 221 3.21 -15.33 10.90
CA GLU A 221 4.57 -15.14 11.38
C GLU A 221 5.57 -15.45 10.27
N GLU A 222 6.61 -14.64 10.15
CA GLU A 222 7.68 -14.84 9.19
C GLU A 222 8.98 -15.22 9.90
N LYS A 223 9.36 -16.49 9.78
CA LYS A 223 10.61 -17.02 10.32
C LYS A 223 11.74 -16.82 9.29
N PRO A 224 13.03 -16.78 9.71
CA PRO A 224 13.52 -16.98 11.08
C PRO A 224 13.44 -15.72 11.96
N TRP A 225 12.99 -14.59 11.42
CA TRP A 225 12.93 -13.31 12.15
C TRP A 225 11.83 -13.34 13.19
N ASN A 226 12.18 -13.39 14.44
CA ASN A 226 11.23 -13.39 15.55
C ASN A 226 10.68 -11.97 15.81
N LEU A 227 10.09 -11.34 14.79
CA LEU A 227 9.55 -9.99 14.86
C LEU A 227 8.19 -9.94 15.59
N GLY A 228 7.45 -11.05 15.57
CA GLY A 228 6.10 -11.18 16.06
C GLY A 228 5.11 -11.48 14.94
N LYS A 229 3.82 -11.54 15.30
CA LYS A 229 2.74 -11.88 14.37
C LYS A 229 2.28 -10.64 13.58
N PHE A 230 2.28 -10.72 12.28
CA PHE A 230 1.52 -9.80 11.42
C PHE A 230 0.02 -10.09 11.62
N TYR A 231 -0.72 -9.09 12.07
CA TYR A 231 -2.08 -9.28 12.58
C TYR A 231 -3.17 -9.11 11.53
N GLY A 232 -2.85 -9.17 10.24
CA GLY A 232 -3.86 -9.01 9.20
C GLY A 232 -4.70 -7.76 9.41
N SER A 233 -5.99 -7.96 9.64
CA SER A 233 -6.95 -6.88 9.88
C SER A 233 -6.89 -5.78 8.83
N SER A 234 -6.70 -6.14 7.57
CA SER A 234 -6.81 -5.20 6.45
C SER A 234 -8.22 -4.64 6.39
N TYR A 235 -8.38 -3.37 6.01
CA TYR A 235 -9.70 -2.75 6.04
C TYR A 235 -9.85 -1.60 5.04
N PHE A 236 -11.10 -1.21 4.81
CA PHE A 236 -11.48 -0.03 4.07
C PHE A 236 -12.11 1.03 4.97
N VAL A 237 -11.80 2.30 4.68
CA VAL A 237 -12.32 3.48 5.41
C VAL A 237 -13.01 4.41 4.43
N ASP A 238 -14.16 4.92 4.82
CA ASP A 238 -14.92 5.91 4.06
C ASP A 238 -14.43 7.37 4.32
N PRO A 239 -14.89 8.36 3.54
CA PRO A 239 -14.50 9.76 3.71
C PRO A 239 -14.93 10.39 5.04
N ARG A 240 -15.73 9.71 5.86
CA ARG A 240 -16.11 10.13 7.22
C ARG A 240 -15.23 9.49 8.30
N GLY A 241 -14.26 8.65 7.91
CA GLY A 241 -13.40 7.95 8.83
C GLY A 241 -14.02 6.68 9.42
N GLN A 242 -15.09 6.15 8.82
CA GLN A 242 -15.71 4.90 9.29
C GLN A 242 -15.07 3.71 8.59
N ILE A 243 -14.64 2.71 9.38
CA ILE A 243 -14.24 1.40 8.83
C ILE A 243 -15.54 0.68 8.45
N PHE A 244 -15.72 0.38 7.18
CA PHE A 244 -16.96 -0.22 6.67
C PHE A 244 -16.79 -1.65 6.14
N ALA A 245 -15.54 -2.12 5.97
CA ALA A 245 -15.23 -3.51 5.69
C ALA A 245 -13.85 -3.85 6.26
N GLN A 246 -13.69 -5.05 6.82
CA GLN A 246 -12.46 -5.49 7.46
C GLN A 246 -12.26 -7.00 7.24
N ALA A 247 -11.02 -7.38 6.92
CA ALA A 247 -10.55 -8.75 6.82
C ALA A 247 -10.23 -9.34 8.21
N SER A 248 -10.05 -10.65 8.26
CA SER A 248 -9.68 -11.40 9.47
C SER A 248 -8.26 -11.05 9.98
N GLU A 249 -7.94 -11.54 11.17
CA GLU A 249 -6.61 -11.35 11.78
C GLU A 249 -5.63 -12.48 11.42
N ASP A 250 -6.12 -13.59 10.87
CA ASP A 250 -5.37 -14.83 10.79
C ASP A 250 -5.31 -15.46 9.40
N ASN A 251 -6.16 -15.06 8.45
CA ASN A 251 -6.29 -15.75 7.19
C ASN A 251 -5.68 -15.01 6.01
N ASP A 252 -5.17 -15.76 5.04
CA ASP A 252 -4.97 -15.27 3.69
C ASP A 252 -6.33 -14.95 3.09
N GLU A 253 -6.53 -13.73 2.57
CA GLU A 253 -7.87 -13.26 2.27
C GLU A 253 -7.88 -12.16 1.20
N LEU A 254 -8.89 -12.22 0.35
CA LEU A 254 -9.27 -11.14 -0.56
C LEU A 254 -10.47 -10.39 0.04
N LEU A 255 -10.22 -9.20 0.59
CA LEU A 255 -11.28 -8.30 1.05
C LEU A 255 -11.79 -7.48 -0.12
N ILE A 256 -13.11 -7.48 -0.36
CA ILE A 256 -13.76 -6.69 -1.42
C ILE A 256 -14.82 -5.78 -0.81
N ALA A 257 -14.90 -4.53 -1.31
CA ALA A 257 -15.97 -3.61 -0.97
C ALA A 257 -16.28 -2.65 -2.14
N ASP A 258 -17.51 -2.15 -2.17
CA ASP A 258 -17.96 -1.13 -3.12
C ASP A 258 -17.81 0.27 -2.50
N PHE A 259 -17.26 1.22 -3.28
CA PHE A 259 -17.06 2.61 -2.89
C PHE A 259 -17.97 3.51 -3.71
N ASP A 260 -18.82 4.27 -3.04
CA ASP A 260 -19.57 5.37 -3.66
C ASP A 260 -18.70 6.63 -3.66
N LEU A 261 -18.01 6.88 -4.76
CA LEU A 261 -17.10 8.03 -4.88
C LEU A 261 -17.83 9.37 -4.80
N ASP A 262 -19.15 9.43 -5.00
CA ASP A 262 -19.95 10.65 -4.85
C ASP A 262 -20.02 11.07 -3.37
N MET A 263 -19.79 10.15 -2.42
CA MET A 263 -19.66 10.45 -0.99
C MET A 263 -18.53 11.47 -0.71
N ILE A 264 -17.47 11.49 -1.51
CA ILE A 264 -16.36 12.45 -1.36
C ILE A 264 -16.89 13.90 -1.48
N GLU A 265 -17.69 14.17 -2.51
CA GLU A 265 -18.28 15.50 -2.72
C GLU A 265 -19.31 15.80 -1.62
N GLN A 266 -20.14 14.84 -1.24
CA GLN A 266 -21.12 15.00 -0.16
C GLN A 266 -20.44 15.38 1.16
N VAL A 267 -19.35 14.68 1.55
CA VAL A 267 -18.62 14.96 2.78
C VAL A 267 -17.93 16.32 2.72
N ARG A 268 -17.24 16.62 1.61
CA ARG A 268 -16.49 17.87 1.44
C ARG A 268 -17.39 19.10 1.30
N SER A 269 -18.65 18.93 0.86
CA SER A 269 -19.63 20.03 0.81
C SER A 269 -20.14 20.42 2.20
N VAL A 270 -20.22 19.47 3.13
CA VAL A 270 -20.61 19.70 4.53
C VAL A 270 -19.43 20.21 5.37
N TRP A 271 -18.32 19.46 5.33
CA TRP A 271 -17.07 19.78 6.04
C TRP A 271 -16.05 20.33 5.06
N GLN A 272 -16.05 21.64 4.86
CA GLN A 272 -15.22 22.31 3.85
C GLN A 272 -13.77 22.51 4.31
N PHE A 273 -13.12 21.45 4.82
CA PHE A 273 -11.79 21.49 5.41
C PHE A 273 -10.73 22.03 4.44
N PHE A 274 -10.82 21.75 3.14
CA PHE A 274 -9.88 22.28 2.15
C PHE A 274 -10.03 23.78 1.91
N ARG A 275 -11.25 24.31 1.93
CA ARG A 275 -11.53 25.75 1.82
C ARG A 275 -11.03 26.51 3.05
N ASP A 276 -11.22 25.90 4.24
CA ASP A 276 -10.99 26.57 5.52
C ASP A 276 -9.52 26.43 6.01
N ARG A 277 -8.65 25.79 5.19
CA ARG A 277 -7.20 25.73 5.46
C ARG A 277 -6.58 27.13 5.50
N ARG A 278 -5.58 27.30 6.36
CA ARG A 278 -4.81 28.54 6.54
C ARG A 278 -3.33 28.29 6.25
N PRO A 279 -2.94 27.99 4.97
CA PRO A 279 -1.55 27.63 4.62
C PRO A 279 -0.52 28.67 5.06
N GLU A 280 -0.90 29.95 5.10
CA GLU A 280 -0.07 31.05 5.56
C GLU A 280 0.35 30.96 7.04
N THR A 281 -0.30 30.08 7.82
CA THR A 281 0.04 29.84 9.24
C THR A 281 0.91 28.59 9.44
N TYR A 282 1.20 27.83 8.38
CA TYR A 282 1.84 26.51 8.45
C TYR A 282 3.33 26.54 8.17
N GLY A 283 3.98 27.70 8.15
CA GLY A 283 5.40 27.84 7.82
C GLY A 283 6.33 26.92 8.64
N LYS A 284 6.01 26.71 9.91
CA LYS A 284 6.77 25.80 10.80
C LYS A 284 6.80 24.35 10.36
N LEU A 285 5.86 23.88 9.54
CA LEU A 285 5.86 22.51 9.04
C LEU A 285 7.00 22.23 8.04
N VAL A 286 7.60 23.26 7.46
CA VAL A 286 8.67 23.17 6.46
C VAL A 286 10.00 23.79 6.92
N GLU A 287 10.10 24.17 8.18
CA GLU A 287 11.32 24.65 8.82
C GLU A 287 12.02 23.49 9.58
N PHE A 288 13.36 23.48 9.60
CA PHE A 288 14.17 22.56 10.41
C PHE A 288 14.61 23.21 11.73
#